data_3c97fc4a3600a04c45373a700e222060
#
_entry.id   3c97fc4a3600a04c45373a700e222060
#
_cell.length_a   1.000
_cell.length_b   1.000
_cell.length_c   1.000
_cell.angle_alpha   90.00
_cell.angle_beta   90.00
_cell.angle_gamma   90.00
#
_symmetry.space_group_name_H-M   'P 1'
#
loop_
_entity.id
_entity.type
_entity.pdbx_description
1 polymer ?
#
loop_
_entity_poly.entity_id
_entity_poly.type
_entity_poly.pdbx_seq_one_letter_code
_entity_poly.pdbx_strand_id
1 'polypeptide(L)'
;MIRWLHISDLHFNDDDMSTIFMRDELPKYLKEKDIKCDYIFCTGDIRTANASPNIFQEESVQYLIELCTAVGITTDRLFIVAGNHDVDRNVAGRDEAIRRICFQRNGYYNPKYGKIKEDDLNAIYEGQAEFRKFLSKIYTDDRVSKYSDPLKPHFNIETDDFNVLHIDSTLTYTKEQEAV
;
A
#
# COMPACT_ATOMS: atom_id res chain seq x y z
N MET A 1 -14.20 -20.63 11.66
CA MET A 1 -14.75 -19.52 10.82
C MET A 1 -13.72 -18.41 10.88
N ILE A 2 -13.20 -17.98 9.75
CA ILE A 2 -12.23 -16.89 9.65
C ILE A 2 -12.97 -15.55 9.62
N ARG A 3 -12.54 -14.59 10.43
CA ARG A 3 -13.07 -13.23 10.49
C ARG A 3 -12.00 -12.26 10.07
N TRP A 4 -12.33 -11.29 9.24
CA TRP A 4 -11.39 -10.23 8.86
C TRP A 4 -12.01 -8.84 8.97
N LEU A 5 -11.16 -7.85 9.19
CA LEU A 5 -11.47 -6.45 9.06
C LEU A 5 -10.90 -5.96 7.72
N HIS A 6 -11.72 -5.30 6.92
CA HIS A 6 -11.28 -4.60 5.72
C HIS A 6 -11.35 -3.09 5.93
N ILE A 7 -10.27 -2.41 5.65
CA ILE A 7 -10.16 -0.95 5.70
C ILE A 7 -9.56 -0.44 4.40
N SER A 8 -9.98 0.74 3.99
CA SER A 8 -9.52 1.43 2.78
C SER A 8 -9.71 2.92 2.95
N ASP A 9 -9.04 3.73 2.14
CA ASP A 9 -9.30 5.16 2.03
C ASP A 9 -9.22 5.90 3.38
N LEU A 10 -8.17 5.60 4.15
CA LEU A 10 -7.94 6.21 5.46
C LEU A 10 -7.60 7.70 5.34
N HIS A 11 -7.03 8.11 4.22
CA HIS A 11 -6.71 9.49 3.85
C HIS A 11 -6.12 10.30 5.00
N PHE A 12 -5.06 9.80 5.63
CA PHE A 12 -4.34 10.54 6.65
C PHE A 12 -3.91 11.91 6.12
N ASN A 13 -4.43 12.97 6.73
CA ASN A 13 -4.14 14.36 6.38
C ASN A 13 -4.14 15.22 7.64
N ASP A 14 -3.34 16.28 7.66
CA ASP A 14 -3.19 17.19 8.80
C ASP A 14 -4.51 17.88 9.20
N ASP A 15 -5.40 18.16 8.24
CA ASP A 15 -6.54 19.08 8.40
C ASP A 15 -7.93 18.43 8.31
N ASP A 16 -8.05 17.13 8.07
CA ASP A 16 -9.36 16.49 7.88
C ASP A 16 -9.95 15.97 9.20
N MET A 17 -10.84 16.77 9.79
CA MET A 17 -11.54 16.43 11.04
C MET A 17 -12.41 15.17 10.93
N SER A 18 -12.91 14.81 9.73
CA SER A 18 -13.76 13.63 9.56
C SER A 18 -12.95 12.33 9.63
N THR A 19 -11.78 12.33 9.00
CA THR A 19 -10.83 11.22 9.07
C THR A 19 -10.18 11.11 10.45
N ILE A 20 -9.88 12.23 11.11
CA ILE A 20 -9.37 12.23 12.49
C ILE A 20 -10.36 11.52 13.42
N PHE A 21 -11.65 11.86 13.34
CA PHE A 21 -12.67 11.21 14.15
C PHE A 21 -12.75 9.70 13.92
N MET A 22 -12.76 9.27 12.64
CA MET A 22 -12.75 7.85 12.30
C MET A 22 -11.51 7.13 12.84
N ARG A 23 -10.34 7.74 12.72
CA ARG A 23 -9.08 7.18 13.23
C ARG A 23 -9.08 7.05 14.75
N ASP A 24 -9.54 8.06 15.45
CA ASP A 24 -9.53 8.06 16.91
C ASP A 24 -10.59 7.12 17.52
N GLU A 25 -11.74 6.99 16.87
CA GLU A 25 -12.86 6.24 17.44
C GLU A 25 -12.89 4.77 17.02
N LEU A 26 -12.42 4.41 15.84
CA LEU A 26 -12.50 3.03 15.37
C LEU A 26 -11.72 2.04 16.26
N PRO A 27 -10.44 2.27 16.62
CA PRO A 27 -9.72 1.36 17.52
C PRO A 27 -10.38 1.24 18.89
N LYS A 28 -10.89 2.36 19.45
CA LYS A 28 -11.61 2.38 20.73
C LYS A 28 -12.88 1.56 20.64
N TYR A 29 -13.69 1.79 19.59
CA TYR A 29 -14.94 1.07 19.37
C TYR A 29 -14.71 -0.44 19.28
N LEU A 30 -13.71 -0.89 18.48
CA LEU A 30 -13.38 -2.30 18.34
C LEU A 30 -12.98 -2.92 19.67
N LYS A 31 -12.21 -2.20 20.48
CA LYS A 31 -11.79 -2.64 21.80
C LYS A 31 -12.94 -2.68 22.79
N GLU A 32 -13.79 -1.65 22.87
CA GLU A 32 -14.94 -1.56 23.77
C GLU A 32 -15.98 -2.64 23.46
N LYS A 33 -16.19 -2.96 22.19
CA LYS A 33 -17.12 -4.01 21.75
C LYS A 33 -16.51 -5.41 21.75
N ASP A 34 -15.25 -5.54 22.17
CA ASP A 34 -14.48 -6.80 22.14
C ASP A 34 -14.55 -7.50 20.77
N ILE A 35 -14.48 -6.71 19.70
CA ILE A 35 -14.51 -7.23 18.35
C ILE A 35 -13.12 -7.81 18.05
N LYS A 36 -13.07 -9.09 17.75
CA LYS A 36 -11.86 -9.82 17.38
C LYS A 36 -11.94 -10.24 15.92
N CYS A 37 -10.82 -10.16 15.22
CA CYS A 37 -10.67 -10.74 13.89
C CYS A 37 -9.34 -11.51 13.79
N ASP A 38 -9.26 -12.33 12.75
CA ASP A 38 -8.09 -13.16 12.51
C ASP A 38 -7.11 -12.47 11.56
N TYR A 39 -7.61 -11.51 10.75
CA TYR A 39 -6.82 -10.79 9.74
C TYR A 39 -7.35 -9.35 9.53
N ILE A 40 -6.45 -8.47 9.09
CA ILE A 40 -6.79 -7.13 8.57
C ILE A 40 -6.29 -7.02 7.13
N PHE A 41 -7.14 -6.50 6.24
CA PHE A 41 -6.78 -6.10 4.89
C PHE A 41 -6.92 -4.59 4.74
N CYS A 42 -5.82 -3.92 4.41
CA CYS A 42 -5.76 -2.50 4.12
C CYS A 42 -5.50 -2.33 2.61
N THR A 43 -6.50 -1.84 1.87
CA THR A 43 -6.47 -1.82 0.42
C THR A 43 -6.12 -0.46 -0.18
N GLY A 44 -5.30 0.31 0.55
CA GLY A 44 -4.64 1.49 0.03
C GLY A 44 -5.34 2.80 0.38
N ASP A 45 -4.83 3.87 -0.21
CA ASP A 45 -5.17 5.27 0.08
C ASP A 45 -5.09 5.56 1.58
N ILE A 46 -3.95 5.14 2.15
CA ILE A 46 -3.67 5.29 3.58
C ILE A 46 -3.48 6.77 3.90
N ARG A 47 -2.81 7.50 3.01
CA ARG A 47 -2.61 8.95 3.12
C ARG A 47 -3.33 9.70 2.00
N THR A 48 -3.51 11.01 2.15
CA THR A 48 -3.78 11.88 1.00
C THR A 48 -2.51 12.13 0.20
N ALA A 49 -2.64 12.43 -1.09
CA ALA A 49 -1.49 12.67 -1.98
C ALA A 49 -0.55 13.78 -1.50
N ASN A 50 -1.07 14.72 -0.71
CA ASN A 50 -0.33 15.89 -0.19
C ASN A 50 0.04 15.76 1.30
N ALA A 51 -0.19 14.61 1.92
CA ALA A 51 0.16 14.39 3.31
C ALA A 51 1.68 14.52 3.53
N SER A 52 2.06 15.11 4.67
CA SER A 52 3.47 15.22 5.02
C SER A 52 4.10 13.82 5.20
N PRO A 53 5.41 13.67 4.93
CA PRO A 53 6.09 12.41 5.16
C PRO A 53 5.96 11.88 6.60
N ASN A 54 5.90 12.77 7.61
CA ASN A 54 5.76 12.38 9.01
C ASN A 54 4.42 11.69 9.28
N ILE A 55 3.31 12.21 8.73
CA ILE A 55 2.00 11.61 8.86
C ILE A 55 2.02 10.18 8.33
N PHE A 56 2.56 9.98 7.13
CA PHE A 56 2.63 8.65 6.54
C PHE A 56 3.55 7.71 7.32
N GLN A 57 4.71 8.21 7.77
CA GLN A 57 5.75 7.38 8.38
C GLN A 57 5.54 7.11 9.88
N GLU A 58 4.75 7.91 10.57
CA GLU A 58 4.58 7.84 12.02
C GLU A 58 3.11 7.60 12.40
N GLU A 59 2.21 8.49 12.05
CA GLU A 59 0.81 8.41 12.47
C GLU A 59 0.08 7.21 11.86
N SER A 60 0.24 6.98 10.54
CA SER A 60 -0.41 5.85 9.88
C SER A 60 0.14 4.50 10.37
N VAL A 61 1.45 4.43 10.64
CA VAL A 61 2.09 3.23 11.20
C VAL A 61 1.51 2.94 12.58
N GLN A 62 1.50 3.96 13.45
CA GLN A 62 0.99 3.81 14.82
C GLN A 62 -0.48 3.37 14.82
N TYR A 63 -1.29 3.99 13.98
CA TYR A 63 -2.71 3.65 13.83
C TYR A 63 -2.94 2.18 13.42
N LEU A 64 -2.22 1.69 12.41
CA LEU A 64 -2.38 0.30 11.96
C LEU A 64 -1.93 -0.71 13.01
N ILE A 65 -0.86 -0.40 13.76
CA ILE A 65 -0.42 -1.23 14.89
C ILE A 65 -1.47 -1.21 16.02
N GLU A 66 -2.08 -0.06 16.28
CA GLU A 66 -3.15 0.07 17.27
C GLU A 66 -4.39 -0.70 16.87
N LEU A 67 -4.79 -0.66 15.59
CA LEU A 67 -5.88 -1.50 15.07
C LEU A 67 -5.61 -2.99 15.26
N CYS A 68 -4.41 -3.46 14.92
CA CYS A 68 -4.01 -4.85 15.15
C CYS A 68 -4.18 -5.23 16.64
N THR A 69 -3.70 -4.37 17.53
CA THR A 69 -3.81 -4.55 18.99
C THR A 69 -5.27 -4.58 19.44
N ALA A 70 -6.12 -3.67 18.92
CA ALA A 70 -7.53 -3.57 19.28
C ALA A 70 -8.31 -4.85 18.95
N VAL A 71 -8.03 -5.46 17.80
CA VAL A 71 -8.69 -6.71 17.36
C VAL A 71 -7.97 -7.98 17.81
N GLY A 72 -6.81 -7.86 18.46
CA GLY A 72 -6.08 -8.98 19.07
C GLY A 72 -5.18 -9.77 18.13
N ILE A 73 -4.60 -9.14 17.10
CA ILE A 73 -3.66 -9.76 16.18
C ILE A 73 -2.32 -9.03 16.20
N THR A 74 -1.32 -9.63 15.58
CA THR A 74 0.00 -9.06 15.31
C THR A 74 0.12 -8.62 13.85
N THR A 75 1.13 -7.83 13.51
CA THR A 75 1.28 -7.23 12.16
C THR A 75 1.54 -8.26 11.05
N ASP A 76 1.92 -9.49 11.39
CA ASP A 76 2.02 -10.61 10.45
C ASP A 76 0.66 -11.01 9.85
N ARG A 77 -0.45 -10.67 10.50
CA ARG A 77 -1.83 -10.89 10.04
C ARG A 77 -2.48 -9.64 9.42
N LEU A 78 -1.72 -8.58 9.24
CA LEU A 78 -2.11 -7.38 8.52
C LEU A 78 -1.55 -7.46 7.09
N PHE A 79 -2.40 -7.26 6.08
CA PHE A 79 -2.03 -7.23 4.66
C PHE A 79 -2.32 -5.85 4.09
N ILE A 80 -1.33 -5.24 3.47
CA ILE A 80 -1.41 -3.87 2.98
C ILE A 80 -1.06 -3.85 1.49
N VAL A 81 -1.82 -3.14 0.69
CA VAL A 81 -1.47 -2.76 -0.68
C VAL A 81 -1.50 -1.24 -0.82
N ALA A 82 -0.73 -0.70 -1.75
CA ALA A 82 -0.76 0.73 -2.03
C ALA A 82 -2.04 1.12 -2.77
N GLY A 83 -2.61 2.27 -2.40
CA GLY A 83 -3.54 3.01 -3.22
C GLY A 83 -2.84 4.06 -4.07
N ASN A 84 -3.58 4.76 -4.93
CA ASN A 84 -2.98 5.74 -5.83
C ASN A 84 -2.44 6.99 -5.09
N HIS A 85 -2.97 7.32 -3.92
CA HIS A 85 -2.47 8.40 -3.07
C HIS A 85 -1.19 8.02 -2.31
N ASP A 86 -0.89 6.74 -2.15
CA ASP A 86 0.31 6.26 -1.46
C ASP A 86 1.56 6.31 -2.35
N VAL A 87 1.39 6.58 -3.65
CA VAL A 87 2.47 6.65 -4.64
C VAL A 87 2.82 8.10 -4.98
N ASP A 88 4.11 8.44 -4.95
CA ASP A 88 4.57 9.73 -5.44
C ASP A 88 4.59 9.75 -6.98
N ARG A 89 3.67 10.49 -7.55
CA ARG A 89 3.53 10.66 -9.01
C ARG A 89 4.43 11.76 -9.58
N ASN A 90 5.13 12.51 -8.72
CA ASN A 90 5.99 13.61 -9.13
C ASN A 90 7.44 13.20 -9.43
N VAL A 91 7.74 11.91 -9.30
CA VAL A 91 9.07 11.39 -9.63
C VAL A 91 9.40 11.66 -11.10
N ALA A 92 10.55 12.27 -11.32
CA ALA A 92 11.00 12.64 -12.66
C ALA A 92 11.14 11.41 -13.57
N GLY A 93 10.58 11.51 -14.78
CA GLY A 93 10.63 10.45 -15.77
C GLY A 93 9.69 9.27 -15.53
N ARG A 94 8.96 9.24 -14.42
CA ARG A 94 8.06 8.13 -14.07
C ARG A 94 6.93 7.96 -15.09
N ASP A 95 6.22 9.03 -15.45
CA ASP A 95 5.10 8.96 -16.40
C ASP A 95 5.59 8.53 -17.79
N GLU A 96 6.73 9.04 -18.26
CA GLU A 96 7.34 8.61 -19.51
C GLU A 96 7.78 7.14 -19.48
N ALA A 97 8.31 6.67 -18.36
CA ALA A 97 8.66 5.27 -18.17
C ALA A 97 7.42 4.38 -18.26
N ILE A 98 6.34 4.76 -17.58
CA ILE A 98 5.04 4.05 -17.62
C ILE A 98 4.50 4.03 -19.05
N ARG A 99 4.50 5.16 -19.77
CA ARG A 99 4.05 5.22 -21.16
C ARG A 99 4.89 4.31 -22.08
N ARG A 100 6.21 4.29 -21.90
CA ARG A 100 7.07 3.37 -22.68
C ARG A 100 6.75 1.90 -22.41
N ILE A 101 6.47 1.54 -21.18
CA ILE A 101 6.18 0.16 -20.80
C ILE A 101 4.77 -0.26 -21.20
N CYS A 102 3.76 0.60 -20.94
CA CYS A 102 2.35 0.25 -21.12
C CYS A 102 1.86 0.48 -22.56
N PHE A 103 2.35 1.51 -23.26
CA PHE A 103 1.81 1.94 -24.55
C PHE A 103 2.72 1.62 -25.76
N GLN A 104 3.94 1.13 -25.56
CA GLN A 104 4.67 0.58 -26.67
C GLN A 104 4.00 -0.71 -27.15
N ARG A 105 3.78 -0.80 -28.41
CA ARG A 105 3.04 -1.72 -29.32
C ARG A 105 2.62 -3.11 -28.80
N ASN A 106 3.04 -3.57 -27.65
CA ASN A 106 2.71 -4.88 -27.09
C ASN A 106 2.10 -4.78 -25.69
N GLY A 107 1.70 -3.61 -25.27
CA GLY A 107 0.66 -3.31 -24.29
C GLY A 107 0.76 -3.89 -22.87
N TYR A 108 1.78 -4.68 -22.55
CA TYR A 108 1.93 -5.26 -21.22
C TYR A 108 3.41 -5.47 -20.89
N TYR A 109 3.73 -5.30 -19.62
CA TYR A 109 4.93 -5.81 -19.01
C TYR A 109 5.06 -7.31 -19.31
N ASN A 110 5.64 -7.64 -20.43
CA ASN A 110 5.92 -9.01 -20.78
C ASN A 110 7.45 -9.17 -20.91
N PRO A 111 8.13 -9.77 -19.94
CA PRO A 111 9.57 -9.97 -19.98
C PRO A 111 10.03 -10.78 -21.18
N LYS A 112 9.10 -11.41 -21.92
CA LYS A 112 9.37 -12.19 -23.13
C LYS A 112 9.64 -11.32 -24.36
N TYR A 113 9.16 -10.06 -24.39
CA TYR A 113 9.19 -9.20 -25.57
C TYR A 113 10.16 -8.01 -25.51
N GLY A 114 10.90 -7.86 -24.47
CA GLY A 114 11.93 -6.83 -24.36
C GLY A 114 12.41 -6.65 -22.93
N LYS A 115 13.67 -6.33 -22.79
CA LYS A 115 14.19 -5.90 -21.50
C LYS A 115 13.63 -4.51 -21.22
N ILE A 116 12.88 -4.35 -20.14
CA ILE A 116 12.60 -3.04 -19.59
C ILE A 116 13.94 -2.39 -19.27
N LYS A 117 14.09 -1.14 -19.64
CA LYS A 117 15.28 -0.40 -19.27
C LYS A 117 15.31 -0.27 -17.75
N GLU A 118 16.45 -0.50 -17.16
CA GLU A 118 16.64 -0.41 -15.72
C GLU A 118 16.25 0.99 -15.20
N ASP A 119 16.59 2.04 -15.93
CA ASP A 119 16.21 3.41 -15.57
C ASP A 119 14.70 3.62 -15.55
N ASP A 120 13.94 3.02 -16.47
CA ASP A 120 12.47 3.10 -16.50
C ASP A 120 11.88 2.37 -15.29
N LEU A 121 12.41 1.21 -14.97
CA LEU A 121 11.98 0.42 -13.83
C LEU A 121 12.25 1.17 -12.52
N ASN A 122 13.45 1.73 -12.39
CA ASN A 122 13.85 2.51 -11.23
C ASN A 122 12.95 3.76 -11.04
N ALA A 123 12.64 4.49 -12.12
CA ALA A 123 11.76 5.66 -12.04
C ALA A 123 10.35 5.29 -11.59
N ILE A 124 9.81 4.16 -12.06
CA ILE A 124 8.49 3.67 -11.61
C ILE A 124 8.53 3.30 -10.14
N TYR A 125 9.54 2.59 -9.72
CA TYR A 125 9.69 2.11 -8.34
C TYR A 125 9.99 3.22 -7.34
N GLU A 126 10.68 4.26 -7.76
CA GLU A 126 10.97 5.43 -6.91
C GLU A 126 9.66 6.07 -6.41
N GLY A 127 8.61 6.06 -7.24
CA GLY A 127 7.28 6.52 -6.83
C GLY A 127 6.72 5.81 -5.60
N GLN A 128 7.16 4.61 -5.31
CA GLN A 128 6.72 3.84 -4.14
C GLN A 128 7.75 3.83 -2.99
N ALA A 129 8.80 4.65 -3.07
CA ALA A 129 9.87 4.62 -2.06
C ALA A 129 9.35 4.91 -0.64
N GLU A 130 8.49 5.91 -0.48
CA GLU A 130 7.90 6.26 0.81
C GLU A 130 6.94 5.17 1.32
N PHE A 131 6.18 4.55 0.43
CA PHE A 131 5.32 3.42 0.80
C PHE A 131 6.16 2.21 1.28
N ARG A 132 7.27 1.89 0.62
CA ARG A 132 8.17 0.83 1.10
C ARG A 132 8.81 1.14 2.46
N LYS A 133 9.18 2.39 2.70
CA LYS A 133 9.66 2.82 4.04
C LYS A 133 8.57 2.64 5.10
N PHE A 134 7.35 3.03 4.79
CA PHE A 134 6.19 2.83 5.64
C PHE A 134 6.01 1.34 5.98
N LEU A 135 6.02 0.46 4.99
CA LEU A 135 5.90 -0.99 5.21
C LEU A 135 7.04 -1.56 6.08
N SER A 136 8.27 -1.04 5.93
CA SER A 136 9.42 -1.49 6.73
C SER A 136 9.31 -1.14 8.21
N LYS A 137 8.44 -0.20 8.59
CA LYS A 137 8.14 0.11 9.99
C LYS A 137 7.06 -0.78 10.59
N ILE A 138 6.24 -1.41 9.74
CA ILE A 138 5.16 -2.30 10.16
C ILE A 138 5.62 -3.76 10.18
N TYR A 139 6.27 -4.20 9.11
CA TYR A 139 6.68 -5.57 8.95
C TYR A 139 8.12 -5.80 9.41
N THR A 140 8.31 -6.87 10.16
CA THR A 140 9.63 -7.31 10.63
C THR A 140 10.09 -8.60 9.94
N ASP A 141 9.26 -9.15 9.06
CA ASP A 141 9.48 -10.40 8.33
C ASP A 141 10.00 -10.16 6.89
N ASP A 142 10.05 -11.21 6.09
CA ASP A 142 10.55 -11.18 4.70
C ASP A 142 9.65 -10.46 3.71
N ARG A 143 8.44 -10.06 4.12
CA ARG A 143 7.48 -9.37 3.25
C ARG A 143 8.04 -8.05 2.70
N VAL A 144 8.82 -7.31 3.50
CA VAL A 144 9.46 -6.08 3.02
C VAL A 144 10.31 -6.34 1.78
N SER A 145 11.02 -7.46 1.72
CA SER A 145 11.81 -7.84 0.55
C SER A 145 10.95 -8.14 -0.68
N LYS A 146 9.76 -8.74 -0.49
CA LYS A 146 8.81 -9.01 -1.57
C LYS A 146 8.25 -7.71 -2.16
N TYR A 147 7.92 -6.73 -1.32
CA TYR A 147 7.50 -5.40 -1.77
C TYR A 147 8.62 -4.60 -2.46
N SER A 148 9.86 -5.00 -2.28
CA SER A 148 11.03 -4.29 -2.80
C SER A 148 11.57 -4.88 -4.11
N ASP A 149 11.00 -5.98 -4.62
CA ASP A 149 11.44 -6.60 -5.88
C ASP A 149 10.71 -5.99 -7.08
N PRO A 150 11.38 -5.12 -7.87
CA PRO A 150 10.77 -4.47 -9.03
C PRO A 150 10.36 -5.43 -10.15
N LEU A 151 10.91 -6.61 -10.17
CA LEU A 151 10.61 -7.61 -11.18
C LEU A 151 9.42 -8.50 -10.81
N LYS A 152 8.98 -8.43 -9.54
CA LYS A 152 7.89 -9.24 -9.02
C LYS A 152 6.92 -8.40 -8.18
N PRO A 153 6.26 -7.40 -8.81
CA PRO A 153 5.34 -6.51 -8.11
C PRO A 153 4.10 -7.23 -7.57
N HIS A 154 3.83 -8.41 -8.08
CA HIS A 154 2.75 -9.28 -7.62
C HIS A 154 3.33 -10.54 -7.01
N PHE A 155 2.89 -10.90 -5.85
CA PHE A 155 3.42 -12.05 -5.13
C PHE A 155 2.36 -12.73 -4.26
N ASN A 156 2.65 -13.95 -3.86
CA ASN A 156 1.81 -14.73 -2.96
C ASN A 156 2.37 -14.70 -1.54
N ILE A 157 1.46 -14.62 -0.56
CA ILE A 157 1.76 -14.80 0.86
C ILE A 157 0.95 -15.99 1.34
N GLU A 158 1.62 -17.01 1.84
CA GLU A 158 0.99 -18.18 2.44
C GLU A 158 0.68 -17.88 3.90
N THR A 159 -0.53 -18.22 4.32
CA THR A 159 -0.95 -18.21 5.73
C THR A 159 -1.38 -19.62 6.13
N ASP A 160 -1.61 -19.82 7.42
CA ASP A 160 -2.13 -21.11 7.91
C ASP A 160 -3.55 -21.42 7.40
N ASP A 161 -4.31 -20.39 7.06
CA ASP A 161 -5.74 -20.50 6.73
C ASP A 161 -6.03 -20.41 5.23
N PHE A 162 -5.25 -19.59 4.49
CA PHE A 162 -5.43 -19.34 3.06
C PHE A 162 -4.19 -18.67 2.43
N ASN A 163 -4.19 -18.55 1.11
CA ASN A 163 -3.17 -17.80 0.38
C ASN A 163 -3.68 -16.41 0.01
N VAL A 164 -2.84 -15.39 0.21
CA VAL A 164 -3.09 -14.00 -0.18
C VAL A 164 -2.30 -13.69 -1.43
N LEU A 165 -2.98 -13.41 -2.53
CA LEU A 165 -2.35 -12.87 -3.72
C LEU A 165 -2.31 -11.35 -3.63
N HIS A 166 -1.11 -10.81 -3.43
CA HIS A 166 -0.86 -9.38 -3.50
C HIS A 166 -0.76 -8.93 -4.96
N ILE A 167 -1.59 -7.96 -5.34
CA ILE A 167 -1.57 -7.35 -6.67
C ILE A 167 -1.38 -5.84 -6.51
N ASP A 168 -0.25 -5.34 -6.97
CA ASP A 168 -0.01 -3.90 -7.02
C ASP A 168 -0.62 -3.31 -8.30
N SER A 169 -1.77 -2.68 -8.16
CA SER A 169 -2.46 -1.99 -9.26
C SER A 169 -1.96 -0.56 -9.47
N THR A 170 -1.17 -0.02 -8.56
CA THR A 170 -0.73 1.38 -8.58
C THR A 170 0.62 1.59 -9.27
N LEU A 171 1.32 0.50 -9.58
CA LEU A 171 2.64 0.56 -10.19
C LEU A 171 2.67 1.40 -11.47
N THR A 172 1.62 1.29 -12.28
CA THR A 172 1.48 2.00 -13.57
C THR A 172 0.50 3.16 -13.52
N TYR A 173 0.10 3.60 -12.33
CA TYR A 173 -0.82 4.73 -12.17
C TYR A 173 -0.13 6.05 -12.50
N THR A 174 -0.74 6.88 -13.36
CA THR A 174 -0.21 8.16 -13.85
C THR A 174 -1.06 9.35 -13.40
N LYS A 175 -0.51 10.57 -13.48
CA LYS A 175 -1.26 11.80 -13.16
C LYS A 175 -2.47 12.02 -14.07
N GLU A 176 -2.43 11.56 -15.31
CA GLU A 176 -3.51 11.75 -16.29
C GLU A 176 -4.76 10.92 -15.95
N GLN A 177 -4.62 9.85 -15.18
CA GLN A 177 -5.73 8.98 -14.80
C GLN A 177 -6.63 9.57 -13.71
N GLU A 178 -6.20 10.63 -13.04
CA GLU A 178 -7.06 11.39 -12.10
C GLU A 178 -8.01 12.37 -12.76
N ALA A 179 -7.78 12.72 -14.02
CA ALA A 179 -8.52 13.77 -14.71
C ALA A 179 -9.79 13.26 -15.42
N VAL A 180 -10.20 12.01 -15.18
CA VAL A 180 -11.38 11.38 -15.82
C VAL A 180 -12.54 11.26 -14.84
#